data_1dfe82ddb0f899f1a4d77c144a8f4ea0
#
_entry.id   1dfe82ddb0f899f1a4d77c144a8f4ea0
#
_cell.length_a   1.000
_cell.length_b   1.000
_cell.length_c   1.000
_cell.angle_alpha   90.00
_cell.angle_beta   90.00
_cell.angle_gamma   90.00
#
_symmetry.space_group_name_H-M   'P 1'
#
loop_
_entity.id
_entity.type
_entity.pdbx_description
1 polymer ?
#
loop_
_entity_poly.entity_id
_entity_poly.type
_entity_poly.pdbx_seq_one_letter_code
_entity_poly.pdbx_strand_id
1 'polypeptide(L)'
;PQAGIGELRLLLPALQQLTQNAYVAWINPPFIPYATALKACGVNTDNLLVVRTRTHEETLWSMERCCLSNGCAGVMAWPEERKLNIKETRRIQLAARSGNTLAMLFRPITAIERSSLAELRLALRPTTCVDHLALDIIKRKGGWPVQGIELSLAQASQTPYDMMHRLHQQLAVWEKEQQLPMPAERADEIGPKTTPKTALEDPETNTQNLRHTTGHGDAVGTLLH
;
A
#
# COMPACT_ATOMS: atom_id res chain seq x y z
N PRO A 1 -0.84 12.69 -5.63
CA PRO A 1 -0.94 12.32 -4.23
C PRO A 1 0.39 11.74 -3.78
N GLN A 2 0.92 12.20 -2.67
CA GLN A 2 2.06 11.55 -2.07
C GLN A 2 1.52 10.29 -1.38
N ALA A 3 1.88 9.14 -1.88
CA ALA A 3 1.60 7.86 -1.25
C ALA A 3 2.80 7.49 -0.37
N GLY A 4 2.56 6.71 0.70
CA GLY A 4 3.64 6.19 1.55
C GLY A 4 3.93 7.03 2.78
N ILE A 5 2.98 7.84 3.26
CA ILE A 5 3.10 8.61 4.50
C ILE A 5 2.72 7.80 5.76
N GLY A 6 2.37 6.53 5.62
CA GLY A 6 1.94 5.66 6.73
C GLY A 6 0.44 5.35 6.73
N GLU A 7 -0.30 5.77 5.71
CA GLU A 7 -1.75 5.53 5.58
C GLU A 7 -2.11 4.04 5.66
N LEU A 8 -1.30 3.17 5.06
CA LEU A 8 -1.52 1.73 5.12
C LEU A 8 -1.23 1.16 6.51
N ARG A 9 -0.23 1.71 7.24
CA ARG A 9 0.06 1.28 8.61
C ARG A 9 -1.11 1.55 9.55
N LEU A 10 -1.77 2.70 9.38
CA LEU A 10 -3.00 3.02 10.12
C LEU A 10 -4.10 1.98 9.90
N LEU A 11 -4.18 1.42 8.69
CA LEU A 11 -5.23 0.47 8.30
C LEU A 11 -4.85 -0.99 8.54
N LEU A 12 -3.59 -1.31 8.86
CA LEU A 12 -3.14 -2.68 9.07
C LEU A 12 -4.01 -3.49 10.04
N PRO A 13 -4.42 -2.97 11.22
CA PRO A 13 -5.27 -3.73 12.13
C PRO A 13 -6.64 -4.10 11.51
N ALA A 14 -7.23 -3.18 10.75
CA ALA A 14 -8.47 -3.45 10.04
C ALA A 14 -8.26 -4.45 8.90
N LEU A 15 -7.19 -4.31 8.11
CA LEU A 15 -6.85 -5.24 7.04
C LEU A 15 -6.58 -6.64 7.55
N GLN A 16 -5.88 -6.79 8.68
CA GLN A 16 -5.67 -8.07 9.33
C GLN A 16 -7.00 -8.77 9.62
N GLN A 17 -7.96 -8.06 10.20
CA GLN A 17 -9.27 -8.63 10.54
C GLN A 17 -10.11 -8.94 9.30
N LEU A 18 -10.21 -8.01 8.37
CA LEU A 18 -11.04 -8.14 7.17
C LEU A 18 -10.56 -9.29 6.27
N THR A 19 -9.24 -9.44 6.11
CA THR A 19 -8.67 -10.47 5.23
C THR A 19 -8.69 -11.89 5.82
N GLN A 20 -9.09 -12.09 7.08
CA GLN A 20 -9.20 -13.46 7.63
C GLN A 20 -10.32 -14.25 6.96
N ASN A 21 -11.47 -13.63 6.71
CA ASN A 21 -12.68 -14.33 6.31
C ASN A 21 -13.30 -13.84 5.00
N ALA A 22 -12.77 -12.75 4.41
CA ALA A 22 -13.35 -12.14 3.22
C ALA A 22 -12.27 -11.46 2.39
N TYR A 23 -12.60 -11.17 1.14
CA TYR A 23 -11.71 -10.44 0.25
C TYR A 23 -11.66 -8.95 0.59
N VAL A 24 -10.49 -8.35 0.37
CA VAL A 24 -10.29 -6.90 0.35
C VAL A 24 -9.77 -6.50 -1.02
N ALA A 25 -10.51 -5.66 -1.72
CA ALA A 25 -10.14 -5.19 -3.06
C ALA A 25 -9.37 -3.87 -2.99
N TRP A 26 -8.23 -3.81 -3.66
CA TRP A 26 -7.43 -2.60 -3.87
C TRP A 26 -7.54 -2.17 -5.33
N ILE A 27 -8.19 -1.05 -5.57
CA ILE A 27 -8.50 -0.59 -6.93
C ILE A 27 -7.60 0.59 -7.27
N ASN A 28 -6.78 0.40 -8.30
CA ASN A 28 -5.76 1.34 -8.77
C ASN A 28 -4.80 1.82 -7.68
N PRO A 29 -4.23 0.93 -6.84
CA PRO A 29 -3.20 1.38 -5.92
C PRO A 29 -2.04 2.05 -6.67
N PRO A 30 -1.46 3.14 -6.15
CA PRO A 30 -0.39 3.90 -6.85
C PRO A 30 0.87 3.06 -7.05
N PHE A 31 1.09 2.09 -6.18
CA PHE A 31 2.21 1.15 -6.25
C PHE A 31 1.69 -0.30 -6.15
N ILE A 32 2.53 -1.24 -6.55
CA ILE A 32 2.26 -2.67 -6.35
C ILE A 32 2.47 -2.97 -4.85
N PRO A 33 1.46 -3.52 -4.16
CA PRO A 33 1.62 -3.90 -2.76
C PRO A 33 2.72 -4.94 -2.58
N TYR A 34 3.59 -4.74 -1.59
CA TYR A 34 4.62 -5.72 -1.28
C TYR A 34 4.04 -6.81 -0.38
N ALA A 35 3.66 -7.94 -0.98
CA ALA A 35 2.95 -9.04 -0.34
C ALA A 35 3.69 -9.60 0.88
N THR A 36 5.02 -9.72 0.83
CA THR A 36 5.81 -10.23 1.95
C THR A 36 5.70 -9.33 3.19
N ALA A 37 5.72 -8.00 3.01
CA ALA A 37 5.53 -7.06 4.11
C ALA A 37 4.12 -7.14 4.70
N LEU A 38 3.10 -7.26 3.85
CA LEU A 38 1.72 -7.41 4.31
C LEU A 38 1.51 -8.70 5.09
N LYS A 39 2.07 -9.82 4.61
CA LYS A 39 2.05 -11.11 5.34
C LYS A 39 2.76 -11.01 6.69
N ALA A 40 3.93 -10.36 6.75
CA ALA A 40 4.66 -10.14 7.99
C ALA A 40 3.86 -9.29 9.00
N CYS A 41 2.99 -8.41 8.50
CA CYS A 41 2.04 -7.65 9.31
C CYS A 41 0.73 -8.41 9.59
N GLY A 42 0.63 -9.70 9.31
CA GLY A 42 -0.55 -10.53 9.61
C GLY A 42 -1.73 -10.37 8.64
N VAL A 43 -1.55 -9.68 7.51
CA VAL A 43 -2.58 -9.58 6.47
C VAL A 43 -2.59 -10.87 5.64
N ASN A 44 -3.75 -11.48 5.48
CA ASN A 44 -3.92 -12.63 4.60
C ASN A 44 -3.94 -12.16 3.13
N THR A 45 -2.79 -12.29 2.45
CA THR A 45 -2.63 -11.83 1.06
C THR A 45 -3.38 -12.68 0.04
N ASP A 46 -3.82 -13.90 0.39
CA ASP A 46 -4.61 -14.76 -0.50
C ASP A 46 -6.03 -14.21 -0.66
N ASN A 47 -6.48 -13.40 0.30
CA ASN A 47 -7.75 -12.67 0.28
C ASN A 47 -7.58 -11.19 -0.16
N LEU A 48 -6.43 -10.82 -0.72
CA LEU A 48 -6.18 -9.48 -1.23
C LEU A 48 -6.27 -9.45 -2.77
N LEU A 49 -7.24 -8.71 -3.30
CA LEU A 49 -7.44 -8.54 -4.74
C LEU A 49 -6.86 -7.19 -5.18
N VAL A 50 -5.98 -7.21 -6.16
CA VAL A 50 -5.47 -5.97 -6.78
C VAL A 50 -6.10 -5.82 -8.16
N VAL A 51 -6.94 -4.79 -8.30
CA VAL A 51 -7.67 -4.48 -9.53
C VAL A 51 -7.03 -3.27 -10.20
N ARG A 52 -6.61 -3.42 -11.44
CA ARG A 52 -6.11 -2.33 -12.30
C ARG A 52 -7.14 -2.02 -13.37
N THR A 53 -7.58 -0.79 -13.43
CA THR A 53 -8.54 -0.30 -14.42
C THR A 53 -7.89 0.76 -15.31
N ARG A 54 -8.41 0.95 -16.51
CA ARG A 54 -7.86 1.89 -17.49
C ARG A 54 -8.65 3.20 -17.54
N THR A 55 -9.95 3.12 -17.24
CA THR A 55 -10.83 4.28 -17.31
C THR A 55 -11.42 4.61 -15.93
N HIS A 56 -11.91 5.82 -15.79
CA HIS A 56 -12.59 6.26 -14.59
C HIS A 56 -13.88 5.48 -14.35
N GLU A 57 -14.63 5.20 -15.40
CA GLU A 57 -15.87 4.44 -15.38
C GLU A 57 -15.63 3.00 -14.90
N GLU A 58 -14.58 2.35 -15.40
CA GLU A 58 -14.16 1.02 -14.94
C GLU A 58 -13.79 1.03 -13.45
N THR A 59 -13.10 2.11 -12.99
CA THR A 59 -12.76 2.27 -11.57
C THR A 59 -14.01 2.30 -10.70
N LEU A 60 -14.98 3.15 -11.05
CA LEU A 60 -16.24 3.28 -10.33
C LEU A 60 -17.06 1.99 -10.36
N TRP A 61 -17.15 1.36 -11.54
CA TRP A 61 -17.84 0.08 -11.70
C TRP A 61 -17.23 -1.01 -10.84
N SER A 62 -15.89 -1.12 -10.84
CA SER A 62 -15.18 -2.10 -10.02
C SER A 62 -15.43 -1.88 -8.54
N MET A 63 -15.38 -0.61 -8.07
CA MET A 63 -15.69 -0.27 -6.69
C MET A 63 -17.11 -0.68 -6.30
N GLU A 64 -18.10 -0.33 -7.13
CA GLU A 64 -19.49 -0.65 -6.89
C GLU A 64 -19.73 -2.16 -6.84
N ARG A 65 -19.14 -2.91 -7.78
CA ARG A 65 -19.25 -4.38 -7.82
C ARG A 65 -18.60 -5.06 -6.63
N CYS A 66 -17.40 -4.62 -6.23
CA CYS A 66 -16.75 -5.16 -5.03
C CYS A 66 -17.55 -4.83 -3.77
N CYS A 67 -18.09 -3.61 -3.66
CA CYS A 67 -18.93 -3.24 -2.52
C CYS A 67 -20.21 -4.06 -2.41
N LEU A 68 -20.84 -4.40 -3.54
CA LEU A 68 -22.08 -5.19 -3.58
C LEU A 68 -21.83 -6.71 -3.49
N SER A 69 -20.59 -7.13 -3.55
CA SER A 69 -20.23 -8.55 -3.47
C SER A 69 -20.26 -9.04 -2.03
N ASN A 70 -21.01 -10.09 -1.75
CA ASN A 70 -21.07 -10.70 -0.43
C ASN A 70 -19.74 -11.32 0.04
N GLY A 71 -18.76 -11.48 -0.85
CA GLY A 71 -17.43 -12.00 -0.53
C GLY A 71 -16.38 -10.92 -0.22
N CYS A 72 -16.72 -9.65 -0.38
CA CYS A 72 -15.78 -8.54 -0.21
C CYS A 72 -16.13 -7.73 1.06
N ALA A 73 -15.27 -7.76 2.06
CA ALA A 73 -15.47 -7.00 3.31
C ALA A 73 -14.87 -5.58 3.25
N GLY A 74 -13.93 -5.34 2.34
CA GLY A 74 -13.27 -4.04 2.21
C GLY A 74 -12.92 -3.68 0.77
N VAL A 75 -13.08 -2.40 0.43
CA VAL A 75 -12.65 -1.82 -0.85
C VAL A 75 -11.81 -0.59 -0.57
N MET A 76 -10.58 -0.61 -1.03
CA MET A 76 -9.66 0.52 -1.00
C MET A 76 -9.44 1.01 -2.43
N ALA A 77 -9.63 2.30 -2.69
CA ALA A 77 -9.51 2.81 -4.05
C ALA A 77 -8.79 4.15 -4.11
N TRP A 78 -8.04 4.34 -5.19
CA TRP A 78 -7.32 5.56 -5.56
C TRP A 78 -7.92 6.13 -6.85
N PRO A 79 -9.10 6.77 -6.78
CA PRO A 79 -9.77 7.32 -7.95
C PRO A 79 -9.05 8.57 -8.47
N GLU A 80 -9.27 8.89 -9.75
CA GLU A 80 -8.80 10.13 -10.34
C GLU A 80 -9.63 11.32 -9.82
N GLU A 81 -9.03 12.12 -8.92
CA GLU A 81 -9.72 13.18 -8.18
C GLU A 81 -10.44 14.19 -9.08
N ARG A 82 -9.85 14.54 -10.24
CA ARG A 82 -10.41 15.54 -11.15
C ARG A 82 -11.74 15.10 -11.77
N LYS A 83 -11.93 13.81 -11.95
CA LYS A 83 -13.13 13.21 -12.55
C LYS A 83 -14.18 12.82 -11.53
N LEU A 84 -13.79 12.63 -10.26
CA LEU A 84 -14.69 12.18 -9.21
C LEU A 84 -15.68 13.28 -8.82
N ASN A 85 -16.97 12.99 -8.95
CA ASN A 85 -18.07 13.89 -8.59
C ASN A 85 -18.91 13.36 -7.40
N ILE A 86 -19.80 14.21 -6.90
CA ILE A 86 -20.60 13.91 -5.71
C ILE A 86 -21.63 12.79 -5.97
N LYS A 87 -22.16 12.68 -7.18
CA LYS A 87 -23.14 11.63 -7.54
C LYS A 87 -22.46 10.26 -7.55
N GLU A 88 -21.24 10.17 -8.03
CA GLU A 88 -20.44 8.95 -8.04
C GLU A 88 -20.07 8.51 -6.63
N THR A 89 -19.60 9.44 -5.79
CA THR A 89 -19.31 9.12 -4.38
C THR A 89 -20.56 8.65 -3.63
N ARG A 90 -21.76 9.20 -3.97
CA ARG A 90 -23.02 8.73 -3.42
C ARG A 90 -23.36 7.31 -3.84
N ARG A 91 -23.15 6.96 -5.11
CA ARG A 91 -23.37 5.59 -5.61
C ARG A 91 -22.50 4.60 -4.86
N ILE A 92 -21.22 4.90 -4.71
CA ILE A 92 -20.28 4.05 -3.97
C ILE A 92 -20.70 3.91 -2.51
N GLN A 93 -21.09 5.00 -1.85
CA GLN A 93 -21.59 4.97 -0.47
C GLN A 93 -22.82 4.08 -0.31
N LEU A 94 -23.77 4.18 -1.24
CA LEU A 94 -24.98 3.34 -1.21
C LEU A 94 -24.62 1.86 -1.44
N ALA A 95 -23.73 1.56 -2.39
CA ALA A 95 -23.26 0.22 -2.64
C ALA A 95 -22.54 -0.37 -1.41
N ALA A 96 -21.66 0.40 -0.77
CA ALA A 96 -20.96 -0.01 0.44
C ALA A 96 -21.92 -0.33 1.60
N ARG A 97 -22.94 0.51 1.81
CA ARG A 97 -23.99 0.25 2.81
C ARG A 97 -24.81 -1.01 2.49
N SER A 98 -25.23 -1.15 1.22
CA SER A 98 -26.03 -2.31 0.81
C SER A 98 -25.24 -3.62 0.94
N GLY A 99 -23.96 -3.62 0.63
CA GLY A 99 -23.10 -4.80 0.72
C GLY A 99 -22.42 -4.98 2.08
N ASN A 100 -22.69 -4.11 3.06
CA ASN A 100 -22.02 -4.08 4.37
C ASN A 100 -20.48 -4.13 4.24
N THR A 101 -19.94 -3.36 3.28
CA THR A 101 -18.53 -3.34 2.91
C THR A 101 -17.88 -2.04 3.37
N LEU A 102 -16.71 -2.13 3.96
CA LEU A 102 -15.90 -0.96 4.32
C LEU A 102 -15.26 -0.35 3.06
N ALA A 103 -15.77 0.77 2.57
CA ALA A 103 -15.22 1.46 1.40
C ALA A 103 -14.33 2.64 1.82
N MET A 104 -13.11 2.66 1.31
CA MET A 104 -12.09 3.68 1.60
C MET A 104 -11.60 4.31 0.31
N LEU A 105 -11.67 5.64 0.23
CA LEU A 105 -11.14 6.43 -0.88
C LEU A 105 -9.88 7.17 -0.45
N PHE A 106 -8.78 6.91 -1.13
CA PHE A 106 -7.54 7.66 -0.96
C PHE A 106 -7.51 8.80 -1.96
N ARG A 107 -7.53 10.01 -1.46
CA ARG A 107 -7.64 11.24 -2.24
C ARG A 107 -6.51 12.20 -1.90
N PRO A 108 -6.10 13.09 -2.81
CA PRO A 108 -5.11 14.11 -2.50
C PRO A 108 -5.63 15.10 -1.44
N ILE A 109 -4.72 15.77 -0.73
CA ILE A 109 -5.07 16.73 0.33
C ILE A 109 -5.98 17.86 -0.18
N THR A 110 -5.85 18.26 -1.43
CA THR A 110 -6.71 19.26 -2.08
C THR A 110 -8.19 18.88 -2.10
N ALA A 111 -8.50 17.58 -1.90
CA ALA A 111 -9.88 17.11 -1.79
C ALA A 111 -10.56 17.57 -0.49
N ILE A 112 -9.84 18.09 0.50
CA ILE A 112 -10.42 18.62 1.75
C ILE A 112 -11.45 19.69 1.46
N GLU A 113 -11.18 20.59 0.52
CA GLU A 113 -12.05 21.71 0.17
C GLU A 113 -13.36 21.28 -0.52
N ARG A 114 -13.40 20.05 -1.04
CA ARG A 114 -14.58 19.53 -1.71
C ARG A 114 -15.55 18.90 -0.71
N SER A 115 -16.84 19.15 -0.90
CA SER A 115 -17.88 18.47 -0.12
C SER A 115 -17.82 16.95 -0.37
N SER A 116 -18.13 16.18 0.68
CA SER A 116 -18.11 14.73 0.62
C SER A 116 -19.27 14.14 1.42
N LEU A 117 -19.84 13.07 0.89
CA LEU A 117 -20.88 12.29 1.55
C LEU A 117 -20.33 11.23 2.51
N ALA A 118 -19.02 11.05 2.55
CA ALA A 118 -18.38 10.10 3.46
C ALA A 118 -18.79 10.37 4.92
N GLU A 119 -19.00 9.32 5.69
CA GLU A 119 -19.31 9.38 7.11
C GLU A 119 -18.10 9.76 7.96
N LEU A 120 -16.91 9.35 7.51
CA LEU A 120 -15.63 9.69 8.13
C LEU A 120 -14.68 10.26 7.08
N ARG A 121 -14.04 11.39 7.39
CA ARG A 121 -12.98 12.00 6.59
C ARG A 121 -11.79 12.29 7.48
N LEU A 122 -10.65 11.76 7.09
CA LEU A 122 -9.40 11.93 7.79
C LEU A 122 -8.39 12.64 6.88
N ALA A 123 -7.69 13.61 7.40
CA ALA A 123 -6.49 14.15 6.77
C ALA A 123 -5.27 13.59 7.50
N LEU A 124 -4.37 12.99 6.75
CA LEU A 124 -3.16 12.38 7.26
C LEU A 124 -1.95 13.20 6.84
N ARG A 125 -1.04 13.44 7.76
CA ARG A 125 0.21 14.15 7.50
C ARG A 125 1.38 13.37 8.10
N PRO A 126 2.52 13.33 7.40
CA PRO A 126 3.73 12.75 7.98
C PRO A 126 4.20 13.59 9.17
N THR A 127 4.85 12.94 10.12
CA THR A 127 5.56 13.59 11.21
C THR A 127 7.07 13.44 11.01
N THR A 128 7.87 14.10 11.85
CA THR A 128 9.32 13.90 11.86
C THR A 128 9.73 12.53 12.39
N CYS A 129 8.86 11.89 13.17
CA CYS A 129 9.06 10.53 13.68
C CYS A 129 8.45 9.50 12.71
N VAL A 130 9.25 8.52 12.29
CA VAL A 130 8.83 7.46 11.33
C VAL A 130 7.64 6.63 11.86
N ASP A 131 7.54 6.47 13.18
CA ASP A 131 6.50 5.67 13.83
C ASP A 131 5.30 6.49 14.31
N HIS A 132 5.21 7.75 13.92
CA HIS A 132 4.08 8.62 14.24
C HIS A 132 3.41 9.14 12.98
N LEU A 133 2.12 9.38 13.07
CA LEU A 133 1.28 9.94 12.02
C LEU A 133 0.42 11.05 12.62
N ALA A 134 0.46 12.23 12.03
CA ALA A 134 -0.47 13.29 12.39
C ALA A 134 -1.79 13.10 11.63
N LEU A 135 -2.89 13.23 12.34
CA LEU A 135 -4.23 12.97 11.84
C LEU A 135 -5.18 14.07 12.27
N ASP A 136 -5.96 14.58 11.32
CA ASP A 136 -7.11 15.42 11.59
C ASP A 136 -8.39 14.70 11.18
N ILE A 137 -9.39 14.69 12.05
CA ILE A 137 -10.74 14.26 11.72
C ILE A 137 -11.45 15.47 11.13
N ILE A 138 -11.57 15.53 9.81
CA ILE A 138 -12.25 16.62 9.10
C ILE A 138 -13.77 16.51 9.23
N LYS A 139 -14.27 15.29 9.22
CA LYS A 139 -15.69 14.97 9.35
C LYS A 139 -15.86 13.60 9.97
N ARG A 140 -16.83 13.49 10.89
CA ARG A 140 -17.34 12.21 11.39
C ARG A 140 -18.83 12.30 11.67
N LYS A 141 -19.53 11.21 11.44
CA LYS A 141 -20.96 11.12 11.77
C LYS A 141 -21.13 11.14 13.30
N GLY A 142 -22.04 11.98 13.79
CA GLY A 142 -22.33 12.06 15.22
C GLY A 142 -21.25 12.70 16.09
N GLY A 143 -20.30 13.45 15.50
CA GLY A 143 -19.24 14.12 16.27
C GLY A 143 -18.67 15.34 15.57
N TRP A 144 -17.89 16.10 16.32
CA TRP A 144 -17.22 17.32 15.85
C TRP A 144 -15.87 16.98 15.18
N PRO A 145 -15.39 17.84 14.26
CA PRO A 145 -14.02 17.76 13.76
C PRO A 145 -13.01 17.84 14.92
N VAL A 146 -11.90 17.15 14.78
CA VAL A 146 -10.79 17.17 15.75
C VAL A 146 -9.50 17.31 14.98
N GLN A 147 -8.62 18.20 15.39
CA GLN A 147 -7.34 18.46 14.76
C GLN A 147 -6.17 18.11 15.70
N GLY A 148 -5.01 17.89 15.11
CA GLY A 148 -3.76 17.73 15.86
C GLY A 148 -3.66 16.41 16.65
N ILE A 149 -4.33 15.35 16.19
CA ILE A 149 -4.16 14.02 16.79
C ILE A 149 -2.84 13.46 16.30
N GLU A 150 -1.97 13.09 17.21
CA GLU A 150 -0.74 12.34 16.90
C GLU A 150 -0.94 10.88 17.30
N LEU A 151 -0.77 9.98 16.34
CA LEU A 151 -0.92 8.56 16.53
C LEU A 151 0.44 7.88 16.46
N SER A 152 0.77 7.10 17.49
CA SER A 152 1.89 6.17 17.44
C SER A 152 1.47 4.92 16.67
N LEU A 153 2.18 4.62 15.60
CA LEU A 153 1.99 3.42 14.78
C LEU A 153 2.88 2.26 15.23
N ALA A 154 3.66 2.44 16.28
CA ALA A 154 4.62 1.44 16.78
C ALA A 154 3.93 0.13 17.23
N GLN A 155 2.69 0.20 17.71
CA GLN A 155 1.92 -0.98 18.15
C GLN A 155 1.14 -1.65 17.01
N ALA A 156 0.95 -0.98 15.87
CA ALA A 156 0.18 -1.51 14.74
C ALA A 156 1.01 -2.44 13.84
N SER A 157 2.27 -2.55 14.07
CA SER A 157 3.15 -3.37 13.24
C SER A 157 4.27 -4.00 14.07
N GLN A 158 4.48 -5.28 13.86
CA GLN A 158 5.85 -5.73 13.73
C GLN A 158 6.36 -4.95 12.52
N THR A 159 7.11 -3.89 12.77
CA THR A 159 7.38 -2.86 11.75
C THR A 159 8.11 -3.45 10.54
N PRO A 160 7.93 -2.87 9.31
CA PRO A 160 8.85 -3.11 8.19
C PRO A 160 10.32 -2.92 8.60
N TYR A 161 10.60 -2.08 9.60
CA TYR A 161 11.91 -1.89 10.19
C TYR A 161 12.40 -3.15 10.92
N ASP A 162 11.57 -3.79 11.75
CA ASP A 162 11.95 -5.05 12.40
C ASP A 162 12.12 -6.18 11.38
N MET A 163 11.35 -6.15 10.29
CA MET A 163 11.49 -7.09 9.19
C MET A 163 12.76 -6.81 8.38
N MET A 164 13.05 -5.56 8.05
CA MET A 164 14.31 -5.17 7.41
C MET A 164 15.51 -5.49 8.29
N HIS A 165 15.41 -5.26 9.59
CA HIS A 165 16.46 -5.58 10.53
C HIS A 165 16.68 -7.09 10.64
N ARG A 166 15.61 -7.91 10.68
CA ARG A 166 15.70 -9.38 10.63
C ARG A 166 16.25 -9.88 9.30
N LEU A 167 15.84 -9.30 8.18
CA LEU A 167 16.36 -9.60 6.84
C LEU A 167 17.87 -9.29 6.75
N HIS A 168 18.30 -8.13 7.24
CA HIS A 168 19.72 -7.79 7.33
C HIS A 168 20.49 -8.75 8.25
N GLN A 169 19.90 -9.16 9.38
CA GLN A 169 20.53 -10.17 10.24
C GLN A 169 20.63 -11.53 9.56
N GLN A 170 19.58 -11.96 8.84
CA GLN A 170 19.59 -13.21 8.09
C GLN A 170 20.60 -13.17 6.94
N LEU A 171 20.68 -12.06 6.21
CA LEU A 171 21.68 -11.87 5.16
C LEU A 171 23.11 -11.89 5.72
N ALA A 172 23.35 -11.24 6.85
CA ALA A 172 24.66 -11.23 7.51
C ALA A 172 25.06 -12.63 8.01
N VAL A 173 24.12 -13.44 8.47
CA VAL A 173 24.37 -14.85 8.84
C VAL A 173 24.67 -15.68 7.60
N TRP A 174 23.91 -15.51 6.52
CA TRP A 174 24.12 -16.21 5.26
C TRP A 174 25.45 -15.86 4.58
N GLU A 175 25.83 -14.56 4.59
CA GLU A 175 27.14 -14.11 4.10
C GLU A 175 28.29 -14.71 4.93
N LYS A 176 28.11 -14.85 6.23
CA LYS A 176 29.09 -15.45 7.13
C LYS A 176 29.22 -16.95 6.94
N GLU A 177 28.13 -17.66 6.61
CA GLU A 177 28.11 -19.07 6.29
C GLU A 177 28.78 -19.35 4.92
N GLN A 178 28.68 -18.45 3.96
CA GLN A 178 29.37 -18.54 2.67
C GLN A 178 30.89 -18.23 2.73
N GLN A 179 31.34 -17.54 3.79
CA GLN A 179 32.75 -17.26 4.03
C GLN A 179 33.48 -18.38 4.79
N LEU A 180 32.75 -19.41 5.23
CA LEU A 180 33.40 -20.58 5.81
C LEU A 180 34.17 -21.33 4.72
N PRO A 181 35.49 -21.65 4.91
CA PRO A 181 36.26 -22.39 3.94
C PRO A 181 35.61 -23.76 3.69
N MET A 182 35.41 -24.07 2.42
CA MET A 182 34.93 -25.40 1.99
C MET A 182 35.78 -26.50 2.62
N PRO A 183 35.14 -27.55 3.17
CA PRO A 183 35.93 -28.70 3.64
C PRO A 183 36.83 -29.23 2.52
N ALA A 184 38.09 -29.47 2.83
CA ALA A 184 39.14 -29.84 1.87
C ALA A 184 38.91 -31.18 1.12
N GLU A 185 37.83 -31.89 1.39
CA GLU A 185 37.55 -33.22 0.82
C GLU A 185 36.89 -33.24 -0.57
N ARG A 186 36.63 -32.08 -1.21
CA ARG A 186 36.01 -32.01 -2.57
C ARG A 186 36.86 -31.35 -3.64
N ALA A 187 38.17 -31.19 -3.40
CA ALA A 187 39.05 -30.52 -4.39
C ALA A 187 39.55 -31.44 -5.52
N ASP A 188 39.35 -32.73 -5.45
CA ASP A 188 40.02 -33.67 -6.38
C ASP A 188 39.17 -34.23 -7.53
N GLU A 189 37.90 -33.78 -7.70
CA GLU A 189 37.03 -34.38 -8.73
C GLU A 189 36.60 -33.43 -9.89
N ILE A 190 37.16 -32.25 -10.05
CA ILE A 190 36.78 -31.40 -11.21
C ILE A 190 38.03 -31.14 -12.07
N GLY A 191 38.25 -32.05 -13.05
CA GLY A 191 39.18 -31.83 -14.16
C GLY A 191 38.72 -30.67 -15.06
N PRO A 192 39.64 -30.05 -15.83
CA PRO A 192 39.36 -28.80 -16.55
C PRO A 192 38.40 -29.02 -17.72
N LYS A 193 37.18 -28.46 -17.63
CA LYS A 193 36.30 -28.35 -18.78
C LYS A 193 36.55 -27.01 -19.51
N THR A 194 36.96 -27.17 -20.74
CA THR A 194 37.18 -26.18 -21.79
C THR A 194 36.01 -25.16 -21.88
N THR A 195 36.38 -23.90 -21.85
CA THR A 195 35.49 -22.74 -22.12
C THR A 195 35.27 -22.54 -23.63
N PRO A 196 34.07 -22.31 -24.12
CA PRO A 196 33.85 -21.70 -25.43
C PRO A 196 33.91 -20.19 -25.31
N LYS A 197 34.77 -19.58 -26.11
CA LYS A 197 34.81 -18.15 -26.38
C LYS A 197 33.51 -17.74 -27.09
N THR A 198 32.73 -16.81 -26.52
CA THR A 198 31.73 -16.05 -27.26
C THR A 198 31.99 -14.56 -27.04
N ALA A 199 32.06 -13.86 -28.17
CA ALA A 199 32.42 -12.46 -28.29
C ALA A 199 31.44 -11.55 -27.57
N LEU A 200 32.01 -10.56 -26.90
CA LEU A 200 31.30 -9.40 -26.38
C LEU A 200 31.09 -8.39 -27.50
N GLU A 201 29.86 -8.06 -27.81
CA GLU A 201 29.48 -6.82 -28.49
C GLU A 201 28.90 -5.89 -27.45
N ASP A 202 29.48 -4.69 -27.36
CA ASP A 202 29.01 -3.57 -26.55
C ASP A 202 27.73 -2.93 -27.14
N PRO A 203 26.76 -2.51 -26.35
CA PRO A 203 25.84 -1.48 -26.79
C PRO A 203 26.07 -0.18 -26.02
N GLU A 204 26.23 0.85 -26.84
CA GLU A 204 26.42 2.24 -26.51
C GLU A 204 25.33 2.85 -25.60
N THR A 205 25.81 3.67 -24.70
CA THR A 205 25.25 4.85 -24.02
C THR A 205 23.94 5.42 -24.59
N ASN A 206 22.93 5.49 -23.75
CA ASN A 206 21.91 6.52 -23.84
C ASN A 206 21.54 7.08 -22.46
N THR A 207 22.21 8.18 -22.12
CA THR A 207 21.95 9.01 -20.94
C THR A 207 20.86 10.02 -21.28
N GLN A 208 19.66 9.88 -20.76
CA GLN A 208 18.70 11.00 -20.72
C GLN A 208 18.15 11.21 -19.30
N ASN A 209 18.59 12.32 -18.76
CA ASN A 209 18.07 13.18 -17.71
C ASN A 209 16.67 12.85 -17.16
N LEU A 210 16.63 12.42 -15.90
CA LEU A 210 15.46 12.56 -15.05
C LEU A 210 15.76 13.61 -13.97
N ARG A 211 15.16 14.78 -14.16
CA ARG A 211 15.15 15.86 -13.16
C ARG A 211 14.25 15.46 -12.00
N HIS A 212 14.82 15.35 -10.82
CA HIS A 212 14.10 15.24 -9.56
C HIS A 212 13.38 16.56 -9.26
N THR A 213 12.07 16.53 -9.18
CA THR A 213 11.29 17.55 -8.48
C THR A 213 10.79 16.95 -7.17
N THR A 214 11.40 17.36 -6.09
CA THR A 214 10.94 17.10 -4.72
C THR A 214 9.75 18.02 -4.41
N GLY A 215 8.53 17.45 -4.45
CA GLY A 215 7.32 18.12 -3.98
C GLY A 215 6.83 17.42 -2.71
N HIS A 216 6.80 18.14 -1.60
CA HIS A 216 6.14 17.70 -0.37
C HIS A 216 4.63 17.81 -0.57
N GLY A 217 3.89 16.74 -0.37
CA GLY A 217 2.43 16.73 -0.50
C GLY A 217 1.77 15.75 0.47
N ASP A 218 0.73 16.22 1.13
CA ASP A 218 -0.06 15.48 2.11
C ASP A 218 -1.16 14.65 1.44
N ALA A 219 -1.57 13.53 2.03
CA ALA A 219 -2.66 12.68 1.55
C ALA A 219 -3.90 12.78 2.43
N VAL A 220 -5.09 12.69 1.81
CA VAL A 220 -6.38 12.61 2.51
C VAL A 220 -6.97 11.22 2.32
N GLY A 221 -7.25 10.55 3.43
CA GLY A 221 -8.06 9.35 3.45
C GLY A 221 -9.54 9.69 3.67
N THR A 222 -10.41 9.12 2.84
CA THR A 222 -11.86 9.27 2.96
C THR A 222 -12.51 7.91 3.12
N LEU A 223 -13.16 7.67 4.25
CA LEU A 223 -13.92 6.46 4.53
C LEU A 223 -15.39 6.67 4.13
N LEU A 224 -15.88 5.80 3.26
CA LEU A 224 -17.29 5.68 2.90
C LEU A 224 -17.83 4.40 3.54
N HIS A 225 -18.86 4.56 4.34
CA HIS A 225 -19.58 3.40 4.90
C HIS A 225 -21.00 3.41 4.40
#